data_51ef759ddbc30a5dc0c6296b268b826c
#
_entry.id   51ef759ddbc30a5dc0c6296b268b826c
#
_cell.length_a   1.000
_cell.length_b   1.000
_cell.length_c   1.000
_cell.angle_alpha   90.00
_cell.angle_beta   90.00
_cell.angle_gamma   90.00
#
_symmetry.space_group_name_H-M   'P 1'
#
loop_
_entity.id
_entity.type
_entity.pdbx_description
1 polymer ?
#
loop_
_entity_poly.entity_id
_entity_poly.type
_entity_poly.pdbx_seq_one_letter_code
_entity_poly.pdbx_strand_id
1 'polypeptide(L)'
;MYGRFTEKAEKAMKFSQEIAAELGHSYVGTEHLLYGLLKEGSGIAARVLQGQGMTDDKILKQIEELIGRGEKMKEQPLGLTPRTKRVLELSFREARKIGHNYIGTEHLLLGILKEGESVAVRIMMDLGIDPQKLFHEMVKMLNEEAPSAGGSPKTS
;
A
#
# COMPACT_ATOMS: atom_id res chain seq x y z
N MET A 1 14.44 1.62 -11.57
CA MET A 1 13.58 0.44 -11.46
C MET A 1 13.51 -0.04 -10.02
N TYR A 2 12.35 -0.38 -9.60
CA TYR A 2 12.09 -0.65 -8.20
C TYR A 2 12.31 -2.09 -7.78
N GLY A 3 12.87 -2.91 -8.62
CA GLY A 3 13.02 -4.31 -8.31
C GLY A 3 11.80 -5.09 -8.76
N ARG A 4 11.62 -6.26 -8.19
CA ARG A 4 10.54 -7.15 -8.64
C ARG A 4 9.34 -7.06 -7.73
N PHE A 5 8.22 -6.70 -8.29
CA PHE A 5 6.96 -6.80 -7.57
C PHE A 5 6.49 -8.26 -7.54
N THR A 6 5.99 -8.67 -6.38
CA THR A 6 5.32 -9.97 -6.28
C THR A 6 3.99 -9.90 -7.02
N GLU A 7 3.41 -11.07 -7.30
CA GLU A 7 2.09 -11.12 -7.93
C GLU A 7 1.04 -10.36 -7.13
N LYS A 8 1.06 -10.50 -5.81
CA LYS A 8 0.11 -9.80 -4.94
C LYS A 8 0.32 -8.30 -4.98
N ALA A 9 1.58 -7.84 -5.01
CA ALA A 9 1.87 -6.42 -5.12
C ALA A 9 1.40 -5.87 -6.47
N GLU A 10 1.63 -6.59 -7.55
CA GLU A 10 1.13 -6.20 -8.88
C GLU A 10 -0.38 -6.12 -8.90
N LYS A 11 -1.05 -7.08 -8.26
CA LYS A 11 -2.50 -7.08 -8.17
C LYS A 11 -3.02 -5.89 -7.39
N ALA A 12 -2.35 -5.55 -6.29
CA ALA A 12 -2.71 -4.36 -5.52
C ALA A 12 -2.57 -3.09 -6.36
N MET A 13 -1.50 -2.98 -7.15
CA MET A 13 -1.30 -1.85 -8.05
C MET A 13 -2.39 -1.78 -9.11
N LYS A 14 -2.77 -2.92 -9.65
CA LYS A 14 -3.86 -2.98 -10.63
C LYS A 14 -5.18 -2.50 -10.04
N PHE A 15 -5.52 -2.97 -8.85
CA PHE A 15 -6.73 -2.51 -8.17
C PHE A 15 -6.68 -1.01 -7.85
N SER A 16 -5.49 -0.48 -7.59
CA SER A 16 -5.32 0.95 -7.38
C SER A 16 -5.69 1.75 -8.63
N GLN A 17 -5.25 1.29 -9.78
CA GLN A 17 -5.58 1.92 -11.05
C GLN A 17 -7.07 1.82 -11.35
N GLU A 18 -7.65 0.67 -11.09
CA GLU A 18 -9.08 0.44 -11.32
C GLU A 18 -9.94 1.36 -10.47
N ILE A 19 -9.62 1.50 -9.18
CA ILE A 19 -10.45 2.35 -8.32
C ILE A 19 -10.27 3.83 -8.66
N ALA A 20 -9.06 4.25 -9.04
CA ALA A 20 -8.86 5.63 -9.46
C ALA A 20 -9.73 5.94 -10.67
N ALA A 21 -9.77 5.06 -11.66
CA ALA A 21 -10.63 5.24 -12.84
C ALA A 21 -12.10 5.27 -12.46
N GLU A 22 -12.54 4.35 -11.59
CA GLU A 22 -13.93 4.27 -11.13
C GLU A 22 -14.37 5.57 -10.47
N LEU A 23 -13.48 6.19 -9.71
CA LEU A 23 -13.77 7.43 -8.98
C LEU A 23 -13.53 8.68 -9.83
N GLY A 24 -13.10 8.52 -11.07
CA GLY A 24 -12.84 9.66 -11.96
C GLY A 24 -11.58 10.43 -11.61
N HIS A 25 -10.63 9.77 -10.96
CA HIS A 25 -9.37 10.39 -10.57
C HIS A 25 -8.30 10.13 -11.63
N SER A 26 -7.59 11.19 -12.04
CA SER A 26 -6.66 11.12 -13.16
C SER A 26 -5.32 10.49 -12.84
N TYR A 27 -4.98 10.37 -11.57
CA TYR A 27 -3.70 9.81 -11.12
C TYR A 27 -3.93 8.85 -9.97
N VAL A 28 -3.03 7.88 -9.86
CA VAL A 28 -3.06 6.94 -8.75
C VAL A 28 -2.35 7.59 -7.56
N GLY A 29 -3.12 7.92 -6.54
CA GLY A 29 -2.60 8.47 -5.30
C GLY A 29 -2.35 7.38 -4.26
N THR A 30 -1.80 7.80 -3.12
CA THR A 30 -1.52 6.87 -2.04
C THR A 30 -2.80 6.24 -1.48
N GLU A 31 -3.90 6.98 -1.51
CA GLU A 31 -5.20 6.47 -1.06
C GLU A 31 -5.71 5.33 -1.95
N HIS A 32 -5.46 5.43 -3.26
CA HIS A 32 -5.82 4.36 -4.18
C HIS A 32 -4.94 3.13 -3.94
N LEU A 33 -3.66 3.35 -3.64
CA LEU A 33 -2.76 2.25 -3.31
C LEU A 33 -3.20 1.53 -2.04
N LEU A 34 -3.58 2.29 -1.01
CA LEU A 34 -4.10 1.70 0.23
C LEU A 34 -5.34 0.85 -0.04
N TYR A 35 -6.27 1.37 -0.84
CA TYR A 35 -7.44 0.61 -1.25
C TYR A 35 -7.03 -0.67 -1.97
N GLY A 36 -6.08 -0.57 -2.89
CA GLY A 36 -5.61 -1.72 -3.67
C GLY A 36 -5.02 -2.81 -2.80
N LEU A 37 -4.26 -2.42 -1.76
CA LEU A 37 -3.70 -3.39 -0.82
C LEU A 37 -4.78 -4.18 -0.10
N LEU A 38 -5.84 -3.49 0.33
CA LEU A 38 -6.96 -4.15 1.01
C LEU A 38 -7.81 -4.96 0.05
N LYS A 39 -8.03 -4.46 -1.16
CA LYS A 39 -8.84 -5.16 -2.17
C LYS A 39 -8.17 -6.46 -2.59
N GLU A 40 -6.87 -6.48 -2.69
CA GLU A 40 -6.13 -7.70 -2.98
C GLU A 40 -6.43 -8.78 -1.92
N GLY A 41 -6.44 -8.39 -0.67
CA GLY A 41 -7.06 -9.14 0.41
C GLY A 41 -6.26 -10.28 1.02
N SER A 42 -5.22 -10.79 0.35
CA SER A 42 -4.53 -11.99 0.83
C SER A 42 -3.07 -11.78 1.21
N GLY A 43 -2.48 -10.64 0.83
CA GLY A 43 -1.09 -10.36 1.16
C GLY A 43 -0.92 -9.97 2.62
N ILE A 44 0.33 -9.82 3.03
CA ILE A 44 0.65 -9.44 4.41
C ILE A 44 0.04 -8.08 4.74
N ALA A 45 0.10 -7.12 3.82
CA ALA A 45 -0.48 -5.80 4.06
C ALA A 45 -1.97 -5.89 4.35
N ALA A 46 -2.71 -6.65 3.54
CA ALA A 46 -4.15 -6.79 3.74
C ALA A 46 -4.44 -7.40 5.10
N ARG A 47 -3.70 -8.42 5.49
CA ARG A 47 -3.92 -9.08 6.78
C ARG A 47 -3.63 -8.15 7.95
N VAL A 48 -2.54 -7.39 7.86
CA VAL A 48 -2.17 -6.43 8.90
C VAL A 48 -3.25 -5.36 9.04
N LEU A 49 -3.69 -4.82 7.91
CA LEU A 49 -4.71 -3.77 7.92
C LEU A 49 -6.06 -4.31 8.40
N GLN A 50 -6.43 -5.51 7.98
CA GLN A 50 -7.65 -6.16 8.46
C GLN A 50 -7.60 -6.38 9.96
N GLY A 51 -6.44 -6.75 10.48
CA GLY A 51 -6.23 -6.89 11.92
C GLY A 51 -6.42 -5.59 12.69
N GLN A 52 -6.26 -4.45 12.01
CA GLN A 52 -6.52 -3.13 12.58
C GLN A 52 -7.98 -2.68 12.36
N GLY A 53 -8.81 -3.55 11.81
CA GLY A 53 -10.20 -3.23 11.58
C GLY A 53 -10.50 -2.52 10.27
N MET A 54 -9.53 -2.43 9.36
CA MET A 54 -9.74 -1.77 8.08
C MET A 54 -10.31 -2.71 7.03
N THR A 55 -11.17 -2.17 6.18
CA THR A 55 -11.72 -2.88 5.02
C THR A 55 -11.61 -1.96 3.81
N ASP A 56 -11.69 -2.56 2.61
CA ASP A 56 -11.69 -1.78 1.38
C ASP A 56 -12.89 -0.82 1.34
N ASP A 57 -14.06 -1.24 1.82
CA ASP A 57 -15.24 -0.36 1.87
C ASP A 57 -15.01 0.86 2.76
N LYS A 58 -14.37 0.69 3.90
CA LYS A 58 -14.08 1.81 4.78
C LYS A 58 -13.13 2.80 4.13
N ILE A 59 -12.11 2.29 3.42
CA ILE A 59 -11.18 3.14 2.70
C ILE A 59 -11.87 3.88 1.56
N LEU A 60 -12.69 3.17 0.79
CA LEU A 60 -13.42 3.78 -0.30
C LEU A 60 -14.29 4.94 0.18
N LYS A 61 -15.01 4.72 1.29
CA LYS A 61 -15.84 5.75 1.86
C LYS A 61 -15.03 6.98 2.27
N GLN A 62 -13.88 6.77 2.88
CA GLN A 62 -12.98 7.85 3.27
C GLN A 62 -12.44 8.60 2.06
N ILE A 63 -12.10 7.90 1.00
CA ILE A 63 -11.62 8.54 -0.23
C ILE A 63 -12.73 9.44 -0.80
N GLU A 64 -13.95 8.94 -0.86
CA GLU A 64 -15.07 9.72 -1.37
C GLU A 64 -15.33 10.96 -0.54
N GLU A 65 -15.21 10.86 0.78
CA GLU A 65 -15.41 12.00 1.67
C GLU A 65 -14.28 13.03 1.56
N LEU A 66 -13.03 12.58 1.45
CA LEU A 66 -11.89 13.49 1.45
C LEU A 66 -11.58 14.07 0.07
N ILE A 67 -11.69 13.27 -0.96
CA ILE A 67 -11.27 13.65 -2.32
C ILE A 67 -12.49 13.90 -3.21
N GLY A 68 -13.54 13.13 -3.02
CA GLY A 68 -14.74 13.22 -3.84
C GLY A 68 -14.71 12.23 -4.99
N ARG A 69 -15.75 12.30 -5.81
CA ARG A 69 -15.93 11.39 -6.93
C ARG A 69 -16.30 12.18 -8.18
N GLY A 70 -15.58 11.93 -9.27
CA GLY A 70 -15.91 12.43 -10.59
C GLY A 70 -16.57 11.35 -11.43
N GLU A 71 -16.68 11.62 -12.72
CA GLU A 71 -17.21 10.64 -13.64
C GLU A 71 -16.19 9.52 -13.86
N LYS A 72 -16.70 8.30 -13.93
CA LYS A 72 -15.87 7.13 -14.20
C LYS A 72 -15.07 7.35 -15.50
N MET A 73 -13.80 7.06 -15.47
CA MET A 73 -12.93 7.20 -16.64
C MET A 73 -13.00 5.93 -17.48
N LYS A 74 -12.93 6.12 -18.81
CA LYS A 74 -12.94 4.99 -19.74
C LYS A 74 -11.65 4.18 -19.66
N GLU A 75 -10.53 4.88 -19.46
CA GLU A 75 -9.23 4.24 -19.35
C GLU A 75 -8.69 4.44 -17.95
N GLN A 76 -7.94 3.45 -17.47
CA GLN A 76 -7.33 3.53 -16.16
C GLN A 76 -6.12 4.46 -16.20
N PRO A 77 -5.93 5.30 -15.19
CA PRO A 77 -4.75 6.14 -15.15
C PRO A 77 -3.50 5.30 -14.95
N LEU A 78 -2.46 5.60 -15.72
CA LEU A 78 -1.16 4.96 -15.57
C LEU A 78 -0.21 5.81 -14.74
N GLY A 79 -0.49 7.11 -14.62
CA GLY A 79 0.35 8.02 -13.88
C GLY A 79 0.14 7.93 -12.39
N LEU A 80 1.24 8.04 -11.66
CA LEU A 80 1.23 8.07 -10.21
C LEU A 80 1.47 9.49 -9.73
N THR A 81 0.86 9.86 -8.62
CA THR A 81 1.18 11.16 -8.02
C THR A 81 2.64 11.18 -7.58
N PRO A 82 3.26 12.35 -7.46
CA PRO A 82 4.65 12.43 -6.97
C PRO A 82 4.81 11.75 -5.60
N ARG A 83 3.83 11.88 -4.73
CA ARG A 83 3.90 11.25 -3.41
C ARG A 83 3.81 9.72 -3.51
N THR A 84 2.99 9.21 -4.42
CA THR A 84 2.94 7.76 -4.65
C THR A 84 4.27 7.24 -5.18
N LYS A 85 4.91 8.00 -6.08
CA LYS A 85 6.25 7.62 -6.56
C LYS A 85 7.24 7.57 -5.40
N ARG A 86 7.16 8.53 -4.47
CA ARG A 86 8.01 8.54 -3.30
C ARG A 86 7.76 7.32 -2.42
N VAL A 87 6.49 6.95 -2.25
CA VAL A 87 6.13 5.74 -1.49
C VAL A 87 6.79 4.51 -2.12
N LEU A 88 6.77 4.39 -3.44
CA LEU A 88 7.42 3.25 -4.11
C LEU A 88 8.91 3.23 -3.88
N GLU A 89 9.57 4.38 -3.94
CA GLU A 89 11.01 4.47 -3.62
C GLU A 89 11.30 4.00 -2.20
N LEU A 90 10.48 4.46 -1.25
CA LEU A 90 10.64 4.07 0.14
C LEU A 90 10.35 2.59 0.35
N SER A 91 9.37 2.05 -0.38
CA SER A 91 9.06 0.61 -0.33
C SER A 91 10.27 -0.22 -0.72
N PHE A 92 10.94 0.18 -1.79
CA PHE A 92 12.15 -0.49 -2.25
C PHE A 92 13.26 -0.42 -1.19
N ARG A 93 13.46 0.76 -0.61
CA ARG A 93 14.48 0.94 0.42
C ARG A 93 14.19 0.11 1.66
N GLU A 94 12.94 0.08 2.10
CA GLU A 94 12.57 -0.70 3.28
C GLU A 94 12.73 -2.20 3.03
N ALA A 95 12.39 -2.66 1.83
CA ALA A 95 12.60 -4.06 1.48
C ALA A 95 14.09 -4.41 1.57
N ARG A 96 14.96 -3.56 1.02
CA ARG A 96 16.40 -3.82 1.04
C ARG A 96 16.97 -3.81 2.45
N LYS A 97 16.46 -2.95 3.33
CA LYS A 97 16.91 -2.92 4.73
C LYS A 97 16.66 -4.23 5.44
N ILE A 98 15.61 -4.95 5.04
CA ILE A 98 15.27 -6.25 5.64
C ILE A 98 15.93 -7.40 4.88
N GLY A 99 16.68 -7.11 3.83
CA GLY A 99 17.36 -8.14 3.05
C GLY A 99 16.51 -8.79 1.98
N HIS A 100 15.40 -8.17 1.61
CA HIS A 100 14.52 -8.70 0.56
C HIS A 100 14.88 -8.10 -0.79
N ASN A 101 14.86 -8.92 -1.83
CA ASN A 101 15.10 -8.48 -3.19
C ASN A 101 13.84 -8.41 -4.05
N TYR A 102 12.69 -8.36 -3.38
CA TYR A 102 11.37 -8.27 -4.00
C TYR A 102 10.57 -7.18 -3.31
N ILE A 103 9.54 -6.70 -3.98
CA ILE A 103 8.61 -5.73 -3.42
C ILE A 103 7.25 -6.42 -3.29
N GLY A 104 6.89 -6.73 -2.06
CA GLY A 104 5.60 -7.31 -1.76
C GLY A 104 4.63 -6.27 -1.22
N THR A 105 3.42 -6.71 -0.91
CA THR A 105 2.42 -5.81 -0.35
C THR A 105 2.89 -5.22 0.98
N GLU A 106 3.61 -6.00 1.79
CA GLU A 106 4.16 -5.53 3.07
C GLU A 106 5.12 -4.37 2.86
N HIS A 107 5.92 -4.40 1.81
CA HIS A 107 6.86 -3.32 1.53
C HIS A 107 6.14 -2.08 1.04
N LEU A 108 5.08 -2.25 0.25
CA LEU A 108 4.26 -1.11 -0.17
C LEU A 108 3.63 -0.43 1.04
N LEU A 109 3.13 -1.22 1.98
CA LEU A 109 2.56 -0.66 3.21
C LEU A 109 3.63 0.04 4.04
N LEU A 110 4.82 -0.56 4.19
CA LEU A 110 5.93 0.09 4.88
C LEU A 110 6.28 1.42 4.23
N GLY A 111 6.27 1.48 2.90
CA GLY A 111 6.53 2.71 2.17
C GLY A 111 5.51 3.80 2.48
N ILE A 112 4.23 3.44 2.52
CA ILE A 112 3.17 4.37 2.89
C ILE A 112 3.42 4.91 4.31
N LEU A 113 3.67 4.00 5.24
CA LEU A 113 3.88 4.39 6.64
C LEU A 113 5.14 5.22 6.82
N LYS A 114 6.21 4.89 6.12
CA LYS A 114 7.48 5.60 6.21
C LYS A 114 7.38 7.01 5.66
N GLU A 115 6.69 7.18 4.55
CA GLU A 115 6.48 8.51 3.97
C GLU A 115 5.68 9.38 4.95
N GLY A 116 4.63 8.84 5.50
CA GLY A 116 4.01 9.37 6.71
C GLY A 116 3.08 10.57 6.56
N GLU A 117 3.03 11.23 5.40
CA GLU A 117 2.29 12.49 5.26
C GLU A 117 1.26 12.46 4.14
N SER A 118 0.92 11.26 3.69
CA SER A 118 0.02 11.10 2.54
C SER A 118 -1.44 11.07 2.95
N VAL A 119 -2.31 11.14 1.95
CA VAL A 119 -3.74 10.95 2.15
C VAL A 119 -4.00 9.56 2.73
N ALA A 120 -3.25 8.54 2.29
CA ALA A 120 -3.39 7.20 2.84
C ALA A 120 -3.16 7.19 4.35
N VAL A 121 -2.10 7.85 4.82
CA VAL A 121 -1.81 7.92 6.25
C VAL A 121 -2.90 8.68 6.99
N ARG A 122 -3.39 9.77 6.41
CA ARG A 122 -4.49 10.51 7.00
C ARG A 122 -5.72 9.64 7.19
N ILE A 123 -6.07 8.85 6.18
CA ILE A 123 -7.20 7.93 6.27
C ILE A 123 -6.96 6.92 7.39
N MET A 124 -5.76 6.37 7.47
CA MET A 124 -5.43 5.42 8.53
C MET A 124 -5.59 6.05 9.91
N MET A 125 -5.10 7.27 10.08
CA MET A 125 -5.23 7.98 11.36
C MET A 125 -6.70 8.27 11.69
N ASP A 126 -7.46 8.70 10.71
CA ASP A 126 -8.89 8.96 10.89
C ASP A 126 -9.65 7.71 11.30
N LEU A 127 -9.15 6.54 10.91
CA LEU A 127 -9.74 5.25 11.27
C LEU A 127 -9.11 4.64 12.53
N GLY A 128 -8.28 5.41 13.24
CA GLY A 128 -7.77 5.02 14.56
C GLY A 128 -6.45 4.28 14.56
N ILE A 129 -5.73 4.27 13.45
CA ILE A 129 -4.42 3.61 13.38
C ILE A 129 -3.32 4.63 13.68
N ASP A 130 -2.36 4.21 14.52
CA ASP A 130 -1.13 4.98 14.76
C ASP A 130 -0.09 4.51 13.74
N PRO A 131 0.26 5.33 12.74
CA PRO A 131 1.15 4.90 11.67
C PRO A 131 2.55 4.52 12.15
N GLN A 132 3.11 5.27 13.08
CA GLN A 132 4.46 4.98 13.57
C GLN A 132 4.50 3.68 14.34
N LYS A 133 3.50 3.45 15.17
CA LYS A 133 3.42 2.21 15.93
C LYS A 133 3.28 1.02 14.98
N LEU A 134 2.41 1.14 13.98
CA LEU A 134 2.22 0.06 13.02
C LEU A 134 3.50 -0.20 12.22
N PHE A 135 4.21 0.86 11.82
CA PHE A 135 5.48 0.71 11.12
C PHE A 135 6.47 -0.12 11.95
N HIS A 136 6.65 0.25 13.21
CA HIS A 136 7.60 -0.45 14.08
C HIS A 136 7.19 -1.90 14.31
N GLU A 137 5.91 -2.15 14.50
CA GLU A 137 5.40 -3.52 14.67
C GLU A 137 5.64 -4.36 13.42
N MET A 138 5.42 -3.78 12.24
CA MET A 138 5.65 -4.49 10.99
C MET A 138 7.12 -4.80 10.75
N VAL A 139 7.99 -3.82 10.99
CA VAL A 139 9.43 -4.05 10.81
C VAL A 139 9.90 -5.16 11.75
N LYS A 140 9.45 -5.15 12.99
CA LYS A 140 9.78 -6.20 13.93
C LYS A 140 9.29 -7.56 13.46
N MET A 141 8.04 -7.63 13.04
CA MET A 141 7.45 -8.89 12.55
C MET A 141 8.21 -9.42 11.33
N LEU A 142 8.52 -8.56 10.37
CA LEU A 142 9.20 -8.98 9.14
C LEU A 142 10.63 -9.40 9.41
N ASN A 143 11.33 -8.76 10.33
CA ASN A 143 12.67 -9.16 10.72
C ASN A 143 12.68 -10.50 11.44
N GLU A 144 11.69 -10.76 12.28
CA GLU A 144 11.59 -12.02 13.00
C GLU A 144 11.26 -13.18 12.05
N GLU A 145 10.47 -12.93 11.01
CA GLU A 145 10.11 -13.96 10.04
C GLU A 145 11.18 -14.14 8.97
N ALA A 146 12.04 -13.13 8.77
CA ALA A 146 13.06 -13.21 7.76
C ALA A 146 14.08 -14.29 8.14
N PRO A 147 14.43 -15.20 7.20
CA PRO A 147 15.47 -16.17 7.48
C PRO A 147 16.78 -15.45 7.76
N SER A 148 17.59 -16.03 8.64
CA SER A 148 18.86 -15.43 9.02
C SER A 148 19.84 -15.33 7.86
N ALA A 149 19.76 -16.17 6.85
CA ALA A 149 20.62 -16.09 5.67
C ALA A 149 19.97 -16.83 4.51
N GLY A 150 19.89 -16.16 3.37
CA GLY A 150 19.57 -16.80 2.11
C GLY A 150 18.22 -17.49 1.99
N GLY A 151 17.31 -17.20 2.88
CA GLY A 151 15.99 -17.81 2.80
C GLY A 151 15.19 -17.26 1.65
N SER A 152 14.24 -18.06 1.18
CA SER A 152 13.35 -17.63 0.12
C SER A 152 12.34 -16.63 0.67
N PRO A 153 11.89 -15.69 -0.17
CA PRO A 153 10.83 -14.78 0.26
C PRO A 153 9.57 -15.53 0.63
N LYS A 154 8.94 -15.08 1.70
CA LYS A 154 7.62 -15.58 2.08
C LYS A 154 6.57 -14.91 1.21
N THR A 155 5.33 -15.18 1.48
CA THR A 155 4.25 -14.48 0.78
C THR A 155 4.29 -12.98 1.11
N SER A 156 3.81 -12.21 0.19
CA SER A 156 3.80 -10.77 0.37
C SER A 156 2.41 -10.19 0.23
#